data_efa27bb5d95ac68ddcf7a78f61be3326
#
_entry.id   efa27bb5d95ac68ddcf7a78f61be3326
#
_cell.length_a   1.000
_cell.length_b   1.000
_cell.length_c   1.000
_cell.angle_alpha   90.00
_cell.angle_beta   90.00
_cell.angle_gamma   90.00
#
_symmetry.space_group_name_H-M   'P 1'
#
loop_
_entity.id
_entity.type
_entity.pdbx_description
1 polymer ?
#
loop_
_entity_poly.entity_id
_entity_poly.type
_entity_poly.pdbx_seq_one_letter_code
_entity_poly.pdbx_strand_id
1 'polypeptide(L)'
;MKRLDDQTVVGRYMHPQAYGFNWGDKGDKVQFVRSNTMEVIGDEKVIAEITPYDKETIQGAKEFKITFVNPLDAAISENEGFGIENLEWCPEVYFADNVIRNNRARGTLFSTPLKTVVERNVFDHTSGTAILLCGDSIGWFETGACRDVTIRENKFINSLTNLFQFTEAVISIYPEIPNLKDQVKYFHGGEGYPGVIIENNQFETFDRPIVFAKSIDGLTFRGNKVVQNEDFPAFHSNKTRFRLLRAKNVVIENNEFSDGDASVSEE
;
A
#
# COMPACT_ATOMS: atom_id res chain seq x y z
N MET A 1 17.34 -7.92 11.19
CA MET A 1 18.47 -7.90 10.24
C MET A 1 19.76 -7.72 11.03
N LYS A 2 20.88 -8.29 10.59
CA LYS A 2 22.21 -8.13 11.24
C LYS A 2 23.20 -7.62 10.19
N ARG A 3 23.87 -6.50 10.46
CA ARG A 3 24.97 -5.99 9.63
C ARG A 3 26.26 -6.73 10.00
N LEU A 4 26.96 -7.30 9.02
CA LEU A 4 28.21 -8.01 9.24
C LEU A 4 29.44 -7.12 8.96
N ASP A 5 29.35 -6.29 7.93
CA ASP A 5 30.39 -5.35 7.51
C ASP A 5 29.77 -4.19 6.71
N ASP A 6 30.59 -3.43 5.98
CA ASP A 6 30.12 -2.26 5.23
C ASP A 6 29.32 -2.59 3.97
N GLN A 7 29.28 -3.84 3.54
CA GLN A 7 28.57 -4.26 2.34
C GLN A 7 27.65 -5.47 2.57
N THR A 8 27.63 -6.04 3.79
CA THR A 8 27.00 -7.34 4.01
C THR A 8 26.02 -7.31 5.18
N VAL A 9 24.85 -7.88 4.96
CA VAL A 9 23.84 -8.10 6.00
C VAL A 9 23.39 -9.54 6.04
N VAL A 10 22.81 -9.95 7.18
CA VAL A 10 21.97 -11.14 7.28
C VAL A 10 20.51 -10.69 7.35
N GLY A 11 19.75 -11.02 6.34
CA GLY A 11 18.30 -10.85 6.28
C GLY A 11 17.59 -12.11 6.76
N ARG A 12 16.37 -11.95 7.28
CA ARG A 12 15.53 -13.07 7.73
C ARG A 12 14.11 -12.92 7.23
N TYR A 13 13.52 -14.01 6.75
CA TYR A 13 12.10 -14.07 6.53
C TYR A 13 11.34 -13.98 7.86
N MET A 14 10.51 -12.96 8.00
CA MET A 14 9.71 -12.77 9.22
C MET A 14 8.41 -13.55 9.19
N HIS A 15 7.81 -13.75 8.02
CA HIS A 15 6.58 -14.52 7.90
C HIS A 15 6.82 -15.99 8.31
N PRO A 16 5.99 -16.58 9.17
CA PRO A 16 6.20 -17.93 9.70
C PRO A 16 6.30 -19.03 8.65
N GLN A 17 5.63 -18.86 7.51
CA GLN A 17 5.58 -19.85 6.43
C GLN A 17 6.60 -19.58 5.31
N ALA A 18 7.42 -18.54 5.42
CA ALA A 18 8.43 -18.23 4.41
C ALA A 18 9.73 -18.97 4.72
N TYR A 19 10.07 -19.90 3.86
CA TYR A 19 11.31 -20.69 3.86
C TYR A 19 11.76 -20.96 2.44
N GLY A 20 13.07 -21.03 2.23
CA GLY A 20 13.69 -21.60 1.03
C GLY A 20 13.41 -20.89 -0.29
N PHE A 21 12.78 -19.74 -0.24
CA PHE A 21 12.60 -18.95 -1.45
C PHE A 21 13.92 -18.28 -1.81
N ASN A 22 14.22 -18.23 -3.09
CA ASN A 22 15.16 -17.24 -3.57
C ASN A 22 14.47 -15.89 -3.47
N TRP A 23 14.74 -15.18 -2.39
CA TRP A 23 14.18 -13.87 -2.17
C TRP A 23 14.76 -12.81 -3.11
N GLY A 24 15.92 -13.07 -3.71
CA GLY A 24 16.56 -12.19 -4.66
C GLY A 24 17.71 -12.91 -5.36
N ASP A 25 18.15 -12.33 -6.45
CA ASP A 25 19.25 -12.82 -7.25
C ASP A 25 20.37 -11.78 -7.35
N LYS A 26 21.56 -12.23 -7.74
CA LYS A 26 22.65 -11.33 -8.08
C LYS A 26 22.24 -10.37 -9.19
N GLY A 27 22.39 -9.08 -8.95
CA GLY A 27 22.04 -8.00 -9.86
C GLY A 27 20.73 -7.32 -9.52
N ASP A 28 19.90 -7.90 -8.66
CA ASP A 28 18.64 -7.28 -8.23
C ASP A 28 18.88 -5.97 -7.49
N LYS A 29 18.05 -5.00 -7.79
CA LYS A 29 17.96 -3.74 -7.06
C LYS A 29 17.05 -3.88 -5.86
N VAL A 30 17.50 -3.39 -4.74
CA VAL A 30 16.77 -3.41 -3.49
C VAL A 30 16.83 -2.06 -2.79
N GLN A 31 15.85 -1.80 -1.91
CA GLN A 31 15.90 -0.66 -1.01
C GLN A 31 15.70 -1.10 0.44
N PHE A 32 16.34 -0.37 1.36
CA PHE A 32 16.13 -0.58 2.78
C PHE A 32 14.98 0.27 3.29
N VAL A 33 14.13 -0.30 4.14
CA VAL A 33 13.02 0.40 4.79
C VAL A 33 13.06 0.18 6.31
N ARG A 34 12.69 1.20 7.08
CA ARG A 34 12.52 1.07 8.54
C ARG A 34 11.28 0.25 8.84
N SER A 35 11.38 -0.80 9.64
CA SER A 35 10.26 -1.69 9.93
C SER A 35 9.11 -1.01 10.68
N ASN A 36 9.38 0.02 11.48
CA ASN A 36 8.37 0.71 12.29
C ASN A 36 7.67 1.88 11.59
N THR A 37 8.27 2.43 10.53
CA THR A 37 7.72 3.59 9.79
C THR A 37 7.61 3.34 8.29
N MET A 38 8.20 2.25 7.78
CA MET A 38 8.33 1.91 6.36
C MET A 38 9.01 3.00 5.50
N GLU A 39 9.79 3.88 6.13
CA GLU A 39 10.56 4.90 5.42
C GLU A 39 11.76 4.29 4.71
N VAL A 40 11.99 4.70 3.47
CA VAL A 40 13.18 4.32 2.70
C VAL A 40 14.41 4.99 3.29
N ILE A 41 15.49 4.21 3.46
CA ILE A 41 16.77 4.65 4.03
C ILE A 41 17.89 4.49 3.01
N GLY A 42 18.60 5.60 2.78
CA GLY A 42 19.72 5.65 1.84
C GLY A 42 19.30 5.42 0.38
N ASP A 43 20.30 5.12 -0.43
CA ASP A 43 20.12 4.85 -1.85
C ASP A 43 19.82 3.37 -2.13
N GLU A 44 19.26 3.11 -3.31
CA GLU A 44 19.11 1.75 -3.84
C GLU A 44 20.44 1.01 -3.83
N LYS A 45 20.39 -0.29 -3.53
CA LYS A 45 21.54 -1.18 -3.55
C LYS A 45 21.37 -2.28 -4.58
N VAL A 46 22.49 -2.77 -5.12
CA VAL A 46 22.50 -3.91 -6.04
C VAL A 46 23.09 -5.11 -5.33
N ILE A 47 22.41 -6.25 -5.38
CA ILE A 47 22.89 -7.51 -4.81
C ILE A 47 24.09 -8.02 -5.60
N ALA A 48 25.24 -8.16 -4.94
CA ALA A 48 26.42 -8.80 -5.50
C ALA A 48 26.39 -10.33 -5.31
N GLU A 49 25.89 -10.77 -4.16
CA GLU A 49 25.77 -12.19 -3.81
C GLU A 49 24.70 -12.39 -2.74
N ILE A 50 23.96 -13.50 -2.83
CA ILE A 50 23.03 -13.97 -1.79
C ILE A 50 23.21 -15.46 -1.57
N THR A 51 23.34 -15.87 -0.30
CA THR A 51 23.53 -17.28 0.08
C THR A 51 22.78 -17.59 1.37
N PRO A 52 22.32 -18.85 1.59
CA PRO A 52 21.81 -19.28 2.88
C PRO A 52 22.81 -19.02 4.01
N TYR A 53 22.32 -18.56 5.16
CA TYR A 53 23.18 -18.26 6.32
C TYR A 53 22.92 -19.20 7.49
N ASP A 54 21.67 -19.54 7.76
CA ASP A 54 21.31 -20.52 8.78
C ASP A 54 21.36 -21.94 8.22
N LYS A 55 21.26 -22.91 9.12
CA LYS A 55 21.22 -24.31 8.74
C LYS A 55 19.95 -24.60 7.93
N GLU A 56 20.12 -25.10 6.73
CA GLU A 56 18.99 -25.53 5.90
C GLU A 56 18.19 -26.64 6.60
N THR A 57 16.88 -26.48 6.60
CA THR A 57 15.91 -27.49 7.00
C THR A 57 15.28 -28.14 5.77
N ILE A 58 14.43 -29.13 5.94
CA ILE A 58 13.63 -29.72 4.85
C ILE A 58 12.75 -28.67 4.14
N GLN A 59 12.46 -27.54 4.83
CA GLN A 59 11.69 -26.41 4.30
C GLN A 59 12.58 -25.32 3.66
N GLY A 60 13.90 -25.47 3.71
CA GLY A 60 14.89 -24.52 3.24
C GLY A 60 15.45 -23.60 4.33
N ALA A 61 16.27 -22.64 3.94
CA ALA A 61 16.84 -21.65 4.85
C ALA A 61 15.84 -20.55 5.19
N LYS A 62 15.97 -19.97 6.38
CA LYS A 62 15.20 -18.82 6.83
C LYS A 62 16.00 -17.53 6.89
N GLU A 63 17.32 -17.66 7.01
CA GLU A 63 18.25 -16.53 7.04
C GLU A 63 19.19 -16.58 5.84
N PHE A 64 19.48 -15.40 5.28
CA PHE A 64 20.31 -15.25 4.10
C PHE A 64 21.37 -14.18 4.33
N LYS A 65 22.59 -14.49 3.93
CA LYS A 65 23.68 -13.53 3.83
C LYS A 65 23.57 -12.84 2.49
N ILE A 66 23.48 -11.52 2.50
CA ILE A 66 23.32 -10.68 1.32
C ILE A 66 24.48 -9.69 1.28
N THR A 67 25.27 -9.74 0.22
CA THR A 67 26.37 -8.80 -0.03
C THR A 67 25.99 -7.87 -1.17
N PHE A 68 26.25 -6.57 -1.02
CA PHE A 68 25.93 -5.55 -2.00
C PHE A 68 27.14 -5.05 -2.76
N VAL A 69 26.93 -4.54 -3.98
CA VAL A 69 28.01 -3.98 -4.82
C VAL A 69 28.62 -2.72 -4.19
N ASN A 70 27.77 -1.86 -3.61
CA ASN A 70 28.17 -0.60 -2.99
C ASN A 70 28.03 -0.67 -1.46
N PRO A 71 28.81 0.11 -0.72
CA PRO A 71 28.67 0.19 0.73
C PRO A 71 27.25 0.55 1.17
N LEU A 72 26.87 0.02 2.32
CA LEU A 72 25.62 0.31 3.00
C LEU A 72 25.67 1.72 3.58
N ASP A 73 24.51 2.38 3.59
CA ASP A 73 24.36 3.64 4.29
C ASP A 73 24.69 3.48 5.79
N ALA A 74 25.31 4.50 6.39
CA ALA A 74 25.66 4.49 7.81
C ALA A 74 24.43 4.43 8.73
N ALA A 75 23.27 4.90 8.26
CA ALA A 75 22.02 4.83 8.98
C ALA A 75 21.47 3.41 9.09
N ILE A 76 21.96 2.45 8.28
CA ILE A 76 21.57 1.03 8.35
C ILE A 76 22.40 0.37 9.47
N SER A 77 21.89 0.43 10.69
CA SER A 77 22.57 -0.07 11.89
C SER A 77 21.91 -1.34 12.45
N GLU A 78 22.67 -2.11 13.24
CA GLU A 78 22.15 -3.33 13.89
C GLU A 78 21.05 -3.04 14.94
N ASN A 79 20.99 -1.83 15.45
CA ASN A 79 20.11 -1.45 16.56
C ASN A 79 18.71 -1.03 16.14
N GLU A 80 18.46 -0.93 14.84
CA GLU A 80 17.16 -0.54 14.30
C GLU A 80 16.55 -1.68 13.47
N GLY A 81 15.24 -1.79 13.51
CA GLY A 81 14.51 -2.74 12.66
C GLY A 81 14.49 -2.27 11.20
N PHE A 82 15.10 -3.03 10.30
CA PHE A 82 15.05 -2.78 8.87
C PHE A 82 14.43 -3.95 8.13
N GLY A 83 13.64 -3.63 7.10
CA GLY A 83 13.28 -4.52 6.01
C GLY A 83 14.12 -4.23 4.78
N ILE A 84 14.13 -5.17 3.85
CA ILE A 84 14.70 -5.01 2.52
C ILE A 84 13.60 -5.33 1.51
N GLU A 85 13.33 -4.39 0.62
CA GLU A 85 12.37 -4.54 -0.46
C GLU A 85 13.09 -4.82 -1.77
N ASN A 86 12.66 -5.86 -2.50
CA ASN A 86 13.20 -6.18 -3.82
C ASN A 86 12.43 -5.41 -4.89
N LEU A 87 13.08 -4.44 -5.52
CA LEU A 87 12.47 -3.57 -6.52
C LEU A 87 12.22 -4.25 -7.86
N GLU A 88 13.00 -5.30 -8.18
CA GLU A 88 12.81 -6.07 -9.42
C GLU A 88 11.53 -6.94 -9.38
N TRP A 89 10.96 -7.13 -8.18
CA TRP A 89 9.70 -7.86 -8.02
C TRP A 89 8.48 -6.94 -8.00
N CYS A 90 8.68 -5.65 -8.14
CA CYS A 90 7.61 -4.67 -8.19
C CYS A 90 7.19 -4.44 -9.65
N PRO A 91 6.00 -4.86 -10.08
CA PRO A 91 5.53 -4.66 -11.44
C PRO A 91 4.90 -3.27 -11.65
N GLU A 92 4.93 -2.78 -12.89
CA GLU A 92 3.90 -1.85 -13.34
C GLU A 92 2.58 -2.60 -13.51
N VAL A 93 1.47 -1.94 -13.14
CA VAL A 93 0.15 -2.57 -13.18
C VAL A 93 -0.81 -1.80 -14.07
N TYR A 94 -1.43 -2.51 -15.00
CA TYR A 94 -2.58 -2.03 -15.76
C TYR A 94 -3.75 -2.99 -15.53
N PHE A 95 -4.72 -2.54 -14.72
CA PHE A 95 -5.88 -3.34 -14.32
C PHE A 95 -7.15 -2.70 -14.87
N ALA A 96 -7.69 -3.25 -15.95
CA ALA A 96 -8.77 -2.63 -16.69
C ALA A 96 -9.84 -3.62 -17.17
N ASP A 97 -11.06 -3.12 -17.38
CA ASP A 97 -12.18 -3.80 -18.02
C ASP A 97 -12.62 -5.09 -17.29
N ASN A 98 -12.44 -5.16 -15.95
CA ASN A 98 -12.81 -6.30 -15.13
C ASN A 98 -14.13 -6.07 -14.37
N VAL A 99 -14.77 -7.17 -13.99
CA VAL A 99 -15.89 -7.19 -13.05
C VAL A 99 -15.48 -7.95 -11.79
N ILE A 100 -15.38 -7.24 -10.67
CA ILE A 100 -15.02 -7.76 -9.34
C ILE A 100 -16.26 -7.67 -8.48
N ARG A 101 -16.85 -8.79 -8.08
CA ARG A 101 -18.08 -8.78 -7.30
C ARG A 101 -18.14 -9.83 -6.22
N ASN A 102 -18.89 -9.51 -5.15
CA ASN A 102 -19.15 -10.42 -4.03
C ASN A 102 -17.89 -10.96 -3.35
N ASN A 103 -16.78 -10.22 -3.40
CA ASN A 103 -15.54 -10.60 -2.75
C ASN A 103 -15.67 -10.40 -1.24
N ARG A 104 -15.27 -11.40 -0.45
CA ARG A 104 -15.47 -11.40 0.99
C ARG A 104 -14.66 -10.36 1.75
N ALA A 105 -13.39 -10.17 1.45
CA ALA A 105 -12.53 -9.27 2.21
C ALA A 105 -12.35 -7.91 1.52
N ARG A 106 -11.84 -7.91 0.31
CA ARG A 106 -11.58 -6.71 -0.50
C ARG A 106 -11.68 -7.04 -1.98
N GLY A 107 -11.85 -6.05 -2.83
CA GLY A 107 -11.87 -6.24 -4.27
C GLY A 107 -10.48 -6.53 -4.82
N THR A 108 -9.57 -5.58 -4.65
CA THR A 108 -8.17 -5.67 -5.10
C THR A 108 -7.22 -5.11 -4.05
N LEU A 109 -5.95 -5.52 -4.14
CA LEU A 109 -4.84 -4.94 -3.37
C LEU A 109 -3.69 -4.64 -4.34
N PHE A 110 -3.12 -3.45 -4.23
CA PHE A 110 -1.92 -3.05 -4.95
C PHE A 110 -0.86 -2.55 -3.95
N SER A 111 0.38 -3.00 -4.12
CA SER A 111 1.51 -2.65 -3.25
C SER A 111 2.80 -2.58 -4.07
N THR A 112 2.86 -1.67 -5.03
CA THR A 112 4.03 -1.45 -5.88
C THR A 112 4.37 0.04 -5.96
N PRO A 113 5.67 0.41 -5.94
CA PRO A 113 6.10 1.80 -6.14
C PRO A 113 6.04 2.25 -7.60
N LEU A 114 5.83 1.31 -8.52
CA LEU A 114 5.77 1.59 -9.95
C LEU A 114 4.35 2.03 -10.36
N LYS A 115 4.23 2.46 -11.60
CA LYS A 115 2.97 2.98 -12.14
C LYS A 115 1.85 1.94 -12.07
N THR A 116 0.73 2.35 -11.47
CA THR A 116 -0.50 1.55 -11.38
C THR A 116 -1.66 2.30 -12.00
N VAL A 117 -2.33 1.70 -12.97
CA VAL A 117 -3.56 2.23 -13.58
C VAL A 117 -4.69 1.23 -13.36
N VAL A 118 -5.77 1.70 -12.73
CA VAL A 118 -7.00 0.93 -12.48
C VAL A 118 -8.15 1.64 -13.18
N GLU A 119 -8.62 1.12 -14.30
CA GLU A 119 -9.61 1.84 -15.08
C GLU A 119 -10.70 0.96 -15.70
N ARG A 120 -11.89 1.52 -15.89
CA ARG A 120 -13.06 0.90 -16.52
C ARG A 120 -13.46 -0.44 -15.89
N ASN A 121 -13.21 -0.61 -14.59
CA ASN A 121 -13.64 -1.80 -13.85
C ASN A 121 -14.98 -1.55 -13.17
N VAL A 122 -15.69 -2.64 -12.89
CA VAL A 122 -16.87 -2.64 -12.05
C VAL A 122 -16.56 -3.39 -10.76
N PHE A 123 -16.62 -2.69 -9.62
CA PHE A 123 -16.55 -3.26 -8.28
C PHE A 123 -17.97 -3.31 -7.72
N ASP A 124 -18.49 -4.51 -7.53
CA ASP A 124 -19.88 -4.73 -7.20
C ASP A 124 -20.03 -5.56 -5.93
N HIS A 125 -20.57 -4.97 -4.85
CA HIS A 125 -20.82 -5.61 -3.56
C HIS A 125 -19.57 -6.29 -2.96
N THR A 126 -18.42 -5.62 -2.98
CA THR A 126 -17.26 -6.09 -2.20
C THR A 126 -17.55 -5.91 -0.71
N SER A 127 -17.33 -6.95 0.10
CA SER A 127 -17.65 -6.88 1.52
C SER A 127 -16.81 -5.88 2.30
N GLY A 128 -15.53 -5.74 1.94
CA GLY A 128 -14.65 -4.68 2.43
C GLY A 128 -14.39 -3.63 1.35
N THR A 129 -13.25 -2.96 1.45
CA THR A 129 -12.80 -1.96 0.48
C THR A 129 -12.75 -2.53 -0.95
N ALA A 130 -13.14 -1.75 -1.93
CA ALA A 130 -13.04 -2.16 -3.34
C ALA A 130 -11.58 -2.15 -3.79
N ILE A 131 -10.83 -1.10 -3.46
CA ILE A 131 -9.42 -0.98 -3.77
C ILE A 131 -8.64 -0.67 -2.49
N LEU A 132 -7.63 -1.51 -2.21
CA LEU A 132 -6.67 -1.33 -1.13
C LEU A 132 -5.30 -1.01 -1.71
N LEU A 133 -4.74 0.15 -1.33
CA LEU A 133 -3.36 0.52 -1.56
C LEU A 133 -2.63 0.42 -0.22
N CYS A 134 -1.78 -0.59 -0.06
CA CYS A 134 -1.22 -0.93 1.25
C CYS A 134 0.22 -1.40 1.14
N GLY A 135 0.98 -1.18 2.20
CA GLY A 135 2.22 -1.87 2.51
C GLY A 135 2.16 -2.33 3.96
N ASP A 136 2.83 -3.41 4.31
CA ASP A 136 2.74 -4.04 5.64
C ASP A 136 4.11 -4.50 6.14
N SER A 137 4.54 -3.99 7.29
CA SER A 137 5.74 -4.44 8.00
C SER A 137 5.47 -5.22 9.28
N ILE A 138 4.21 -5.58 9.55
CA ILE A 138 3.80 -6.20 10.84
C ILE A 138 3.35 -7.65 10.67
N GLY A 139 2.55 -7.93 9.64
CA GLY A 139 1.90 -9.22 9.48
C GLY A 139 2.34 -10.01 8.26
N TRP A 140 2.06 -9.49 7.07
CA TRP A 140 2.39 -10.15 5.80
C TRP A 140 3.75 -9.76 5.26
N PHE A 141 4.31 -8.65 5.72
CA PHE A 141 5.61 -8.10 5.27
C PHE A 141 5.61 -7.78 3.78
N GLU A 142 4.50 -7.21 3.33
CA GLU A 142 4.33 -6.67 1.99
C GLU A 142 4.76 -5.21 2.01
N THR A 143 5.74 -4.86 1.18
CA THR A 143 6.18 -3.48 1.00
C THR A 143 5.70 -2.94 -0.34
N GLY A 144 6.11 -1.77 -0.73
CA GLY A 144 5.70 -1.16 -1.97
C GLY A 144 4.78 0.03 -1.74
N ALA A 145 5.41 1.16 -1.48
CA ALA A 145 4.70 2.43 -1.42
C ALA A 145 4.08 2.75 -2.78
N CYS A 146 2.76 2.93 -2.84
CA CYS A 146 2.07 3.36 -4.05
C CYS A 146 2.40 4.84 -4.34
N ARG A 147 3.22 5.10 -5.36
CA ARG A 147 3.76 6.42 -5.66
C ARG A 147 3.11 7.09 -6.86
N ASP A 148 2.70 6.30 -7.85
CA ASP A 148 2.08 6.75 -9.10
C ASP A 148 0.87 5.87 -9.40
N VAL A 149 -0.31 6.26 -8.88
CA VAL A 149 -1.54 5.49 -9.03
C VAL A 149 -2.62 6.34 -9.67
N THR A 150 -3.24 5.83 -10.72
CA THR A 150 -4.42 6.44 -11.34
C THR A 150 -5.60 5.46 -11.27
N ILE A 151 -6.68 5.86 -10.60
CA ILE A 151 -7.96 5.12 -10.50
C ILE A 151 -9.01 5.94 -11.23
N ARG A 152 -9.43 5.50 -12.43
CA ARG A 152 -10.33 6.30 -13.25
C ARG A 152 -11.39 5.49 -14.00
N GLU A 153 -12.52 6.14 -14.27
CA GLU A 153 -13.60 5.58 -15.09
C GLU A 153 -14.14 4.23 -14.56
N ASN A 154 -13.95 3.97 -13.26
CA ASN A 154 -14.49 2.77 -12.62
C ASN A 154 -15.89 3.03 -12.08
N LYS A 155 -16.65 1.95 -11.92
CA LYS A 155 -17.93 1.94 -11.22
C LYS A 155 -17.82 1.14 -9.93
N PHE A 156 -18.16 1.76 -8.80
CA PHE A 156 -18.22 1.13 -7.48
C PHE A 156 -19.67 1.04 -7.04
N ILE A 157 -20.17 -0.17 -6.74
CA ILE A 157 -21.53 -0.42 -6.36
C ILE A 157 -21.55 -1.09 -4.98
N ASN A 158 -22.11 -0.41 -3.99
CA ASN A 158 -22.38 -0.94 -2.65
C ASN A 158 -21.23 -1.78 -2.05
N SER A 159 -20.02 -1.25 -2.08
CA SER A 159 -18.90 -1.82 -1.33
C SER A 159 -19.07 -1.59 0.17
N LEU A 160 -18.28 -2.25 1.01
CA LEU A 160 -18.31 -2.15 2.48
C LEU A 160 -19.57 -2.76 3.12
N THR A 161 -20.04 -3.89 2.62
CA THR A 161 -21.25 -4.54 3.14
C THR A 161 -21.04 -5.31 4.47
N ASN A 162 -19.84 -5.25 5.08
CA ASN A 162 -19.58 -5.78 6.42
C ASN A 162 -18.62 -4.89 7.23
N LEU A 163 -18.35 -5.26 8.49
CA LEU A 163 -17.47 -4.54 9.44
C LEU A 163 -16.21 -5.33 9.84
N PHE A 164 -15.91 -6.43 9.18
CA PHE A 164 -14.91 -7.37 9.70
C PHE A 164 -13.46 -7.03 9.32
N GLN A 165 -13.17 -6.80 8.05
CA GLN A 165 -11.80 -6.57 7.55
C GLN A 165 -11.79 -5.53 6.42
N PHE A 166 -10.78 -4.65 6.43
CA PHE A 166 -10.54 -3.67 5.36
C PHE A 166 -11.78 -2.85 5.03
N THR A 167 -12.41 -2.28 6.05
CA THR A 167 -13.71 -1.61 5.93
C THR A 167 -13.65 -0.11 6.21
N GLU A 168 -12.49 0.52 6.06
CA GLU A 168 -12.31 1.95 6.34
C GLU A 168 -13.05 2.83 5.33
N ALA A 169 -12.94 2.51 4.04
CA ALA A 169 -13.62 3.23 2.96
C ALA A 169 -13.70 2.39 1.68
N VAL A 170 -14.44 2.84 0.67
CA VAL A 170 -14.52 2.19 -0.66
C VAL A 170 -13.13 2.09 -1.29
N ILE A 171 -12.33 3.15 -1.18
CA ILE A 171 -10.90 3.16 -1.53
C ILE A 171 -10.12 3.45 -0.26
N SER A 172 -9.26 2.51 0.14
CA SER A 172 -8.44 2.61 1.34
C SER A 172 -6.96 2.66 0.98
N ILE A 173 -6.24 3.66 1.50
CA ILE A 173 -4.85 3.97 1.17
C ILE A 173 -4.09 4.11 2.49
N TYR A 174 -3.33 3.10 2.89
CA TYR A 174 -2.59 3.18 4.15
C TYR A 174 -1.47 2.13 4.25
N PRO A 175 -0.37 2.42 4.98
CA PRO A 175 0.55 1.39 5.43
C PRO A 175 0.09 0.76 6.75
N GLU A 176 0.36 -0.52 6.93
CA GLU A 176 0.32 -1.20 8.23
C GLU A 176 1.66 -1.02 8.94
N ILE A 177 1.75 0.00 9.78
CA ILE A 177 2.95 0.36 10.53
C ILE A 177 2.66 0.47 12.03
N PRO A 178 3.63 0.12 12.89
CA PRO A 178 3.42 0.14 14.35
C PRO A 178 3.12 1.53 14.90
N ASN A 179 3.80 2.55 14.41
CA ASN A 179 3.70 3.91 14.94
C ASN A 179 3.76 4.99 13.86
N LEU A 180 2.59 5.49 13.50
CA LEU A 180 2.46 6.58 12.54
C LEU A 180 3.12 7.89 13.03
N LYS A 181 3.15 8.14 14.34
CA LYS A 181 3.68 9.39 14.91
C LYS A 181 5.19 9.54 14.71
N ASP A 182 5.92 8.44 14.61
CA ASP A 182 7.37 8.43 14.42
C ASP A 182 7.79 8.59 12.96
N GLN A 183 6.84 8.55 12.05
CA GLN A 183 7.10 8.68 10.61
C GLN A 183 7.45 10.14 10.26
N VAL A 184 8.61 10.38 9.68
CA VAL A 184 9.05 11.70 9.20
C VAL A 184 8.59 11.94 7.78
N LYS A 185 8.74 10.97 6.90
CA LYS A 185 8.27 11.00 5.50
C LYS A 185 6.91 10.32 5.36
N TYR A 186 6.18 10.67 4.31
CA TYR A 186 4.94 9.96 3.96
C TYR A 186 5.26 8.64 3.25
N PHE A 187 4.42 7.62 3.46
CA PHE A 187 4.63 6.32 2.83
C PHE A 187 4.21 6.33 1.36
N HIS A 188 2.97 6.74 1.07
CA HIS A 188 2.46 6.79 -0.30
C HIS A 188 2.75 8.14 -0.97
N GLY A 189 2.90 8.15 -2.29
CA GLY A 189 3.25 9.35 -3.06
C GLY A 189 4.65 9.86 -2.77
N GLY A 190 4.79 11.16 -2.51
CA GLY A 190 6.04 11.82 -2.13
C GLY A 190 6.63 12.70 -3.23
N GLU A 191 7.72 13.38 -2.89
CA GLU A 191 8.37 14.34 -3.80
C GLU A 191 8.75 13.69 -5.13
N GLY A 192 8.38 14.34 -6.24
CA GLY A 192 8.65 13.86 -7.59
C GLY A 192 7.64 12.84 -8.14
N TYR A 193 6.63 12.48 -7.36
CA TYR A 193 5.57 11.56 -7.77
C TYR A 193 4.20 12.21 -7.79
N PRO A 194 3.27 11.79 -8.68
CA PRO A 194 1.91 12.31 -8.72
C PRO A 194 1.06 11.90 -7.50
N GLY A 195 1.47 10.87 -6.77
CA GLY A 195 0.69 10.28 -5.70
C GLY A 195 -0.47 9.43 -6.21
N VAL A 196 -1.65 9.59 -5.61
CA VAL A 196 -2.85 8.83 -5.97
C VAL A 196 -3.89 9.78 -6.58
N ILE A 197 -4.27 9.50 -7.82
CA ILE A 197 -5.28 10.26 -8.58
C ILE A 197 -6.52 9.38 -8.73
N ILE A 198 -7.66 9.86 -8.22
CA ILE A 198 -8.97 9.21 -8.30
C ILE A 198 -9.88 10.13 -9.11
N GLU A 199 -10.15 9.79 -10.37
CA GLU A 199 -10.85 10.69 -11.26
C GLU A 199 -11.90 10.04 -12.15
N ASN A 200 -12.98 10.77 -12.43
CA ASN A 200 -14.04 10.37 -13.35
C ASN A 200 -14.67 9.00 -13.03
N ASN A 201 -14.70 8.62 -11.75
CA ASN A 201 -15.35 7.39 -11.30
C ASN A 201 -16.81 7.65 -10.91
N GLN A 202 -17.61 6.59 -10.90
CA GLN A 202 -18.96 6.58 -10.38
C GLN A 202 -19.01 5.70 -9.11
N PHE A 203 -19.49 6.28 -8.02
CA PHE A 203 -19.74 5.60 -6.74
C PHE A 203 -21.25 5.55 -6.50
N GLU A 204 -21.81 4.37 -6.39
CA GLU A 204 -23.16 4.09 -5.91
C GLU A 204 -23.02 3.46 -4.52
N THR A 205 -23.40 4.15 -3.47
CA THR A 205 -23.10 3.73 -2.10
C THR A 205 -24.28 3.94 -1.16
N PHE A 206 -24.46 3.01 -0.23
CA PHE A 206 -25.46 3.10 0.83
C PHE A 206 -24.94 3.79 2.09
N ASP A 207 -23.61 3.91 2.26
CA ASP A 207 -22.98 4.52 3.44
C ASP A 207 -22.00 5.62 3.05
N ARG A 208 -21.39 6.28 4.04
CA ARG A 208 -20.60 7.51 3.86
C ARG A 208 -19.17 7.31 3.35
N PRO A 209 -18.38 6.34 3.83
CA PRO A 209 -16.93 6.29 3.58
C PRO A 209 -16.59 6.05 2.11
N ILE A 210 -15.98 7.04 1.44
CA ILE A 210 -15.51 6.91 0.04
C ILE A 210 -14.00 6.72 0.00
N VAL A 211 -13.23 7.59 0.68
CA VAL A 211 -11.77 7.50 0.72
C VAL A 211 -11.29 7.54 2.16
N PHE A 212 -10.47 6.57 2.52
CA PHE A 212 -9.61 6.62 3.70
C PHE A 212 -8.16 6.71 3.23
N ALA A 213 -7.43 7.72 3.68
CA ALA A 213 -6.03 7.90 3.34
C ALA A 213 -5.19 8.18 4.59
N LYS A 214 -4.16 7.36 4.79
CA LYS A 214 -3.22 7.45 5.91
C LYS A 214 -1.80 7.47 5.38
N SER A 215 -1.02 8.48 5.77
CA SER A 215 0.38 8.65 5.37
C SER A 215 0.57 8.77 3.85
N ILE A 216 0.02 9.84 3.29
CA ILE A 216 0.08 10.14 1.86
C ILE A 216 0.53 11.57 1.57
N ASP A 217 1.41 11.76 0.58
CA ASP A 217 1.77 13.05 0.00
C ASP A 217 1.39 13.05 -1.48
N GLY A 218 0.30 13.73 -1.80
CA GLY A 218 -0.32 13.75 -3.14
C GLY A 218 -1.55 12.84 -3.23
N LEU A 219 -2.75 13.43 -3.02
CA LEU A 219 -4.05 12.78 -3.24
C LEU A 219 -4.96 13.71 -4.02
N THR A 220 -5.39 13.29 -5.18
CA THR A 220 -6.36 14.04 -6.00
C THR A 220 -7.63 13.23 -6.17
N PHE A 221 -8.78 13.81 -5.80
CA PHE A 221 -10.12 13.25 -6.04
C PHE A 221 -10.93 14.26 -6.85
N ARG A 222 -11.12 13.99 -8.16
CA ARG A 222 -11.74 14.97 -9.06
C ARG A 222 -12.65 14.36 -10.12
N GLY A 223 -13.66 15.12 -10.52
CA GLY A 223 -14.57 14.74 -11.61
C GLY A 223 -15.38 13.47 -11.31
N ASN A 224 -15.44 13.05 -10.05
CA ASN A 224 -16.16 11.84 -9.65
C ASN A 224 -17.64 12.14 -9.37
N LYS A 225 -18.47 11.12 -9.58
CA LYS A 225 -19.90 11.16 -9.21
C LYS A 225 -20.17 10.20 -8.06
N VAL A 226 -20.69 10.71 -6.95
CA VAL A 226 -21.09 9.94 -5.76
C VAL A 226 -22.59 9.99 -5.61
N VAL A 227 -23.24 8.84 -5.75
CA VAL A 227 -24.68 8.66 -5.62
C VAL A 227 -24.97 7.90 -4.35
N GLN A 228 -25.61 8.56 -3.38
CA GLN A 228 -26.12 7.92 -2.18
C GLN A 228 -27.39 7.15 -2.53
N ASN A 229 -27.49 5.87 -2.13
CA ASN A 229 -28.68 5.05 -2.24
C ASN A 229 -29.13 4.52 -0.87
N GLU A 230 -30.25 3.79 -0.83
CA GLU A 230 -30.84 3.21 0.38
C GLU A 230 -30.94 1.68 0.28
N ASP A 231 -30.09 1.05 -0.53
CA ASP A 231 -30.11 -0.41 -0.75
C ASP A 231 -29.80 -1.19 0.54
N PHE A 232 -29.00 -0.59 1.43
CA PHE A 232 -28.68 -1.12 2.75
C PHE A 232 -28.75 0.01 3.80
N PRO A 233 -29.06 -0.31 5.07
CA PRO A 233 -28.95 0.67 6.15
C PRO A 233 -27.49 1.05 6.38
N ALA A 234 -27.21 2.34 6.56
CA ALA A 234 -25.89 2.86 6.90
C ALA A 234 -25.45 2.42 8.30
N PHE A 235 -24.31 1.74 8.44
CA PHE A 235 -23.85 1.16 9.72
C PHE A 235 -22.39 1.46 10.07
N HIS A 236 -21.58 2.00 9.15
CA HIS A 236 -20.19 2.34 9.44
C HIS A 236 -20.10 3.46 10.48
N SER A 237 -19.13 3.35 11.40
CA SER A 237 -18.87 4.36 12.43
C SER A 237 -18.35 5.68 11.83
N ASN A 238 -17.54 5.61 10.80
CA ASN A 238 -17.12 6.78 10.04
C ASN A 238 -18.31 7.37 9.27
N LYS A 239 -18.61 8.63 9.52
CA LYS A 239 -19.72 9.36 8.90
C LYS A 239 -19.27 10.46 7.93
N THR A 240 -17.99 10.46 7.55
CA THR A 240 -17.43 11.39 6.56
C THR A 240 -17.11 10.69 5.24
N ARG A 241 -17.15 11.43 4.13
CA ARG A 241 -16.79 10.92 2.81
C ARG A 241 -15.30 10.66 2.70
N PHE A 242 -14.52 11.55 3.29
CA PHE A 242 -13.06 11.49 3.28
C PHE A 242 -12.54 11.49 4.70
N ARG A 243 -11.77 10.47 5.06
CA ARG A 243 -11.03 10.43 6.33
C ARG A 243 -9.56 10.44 6.03
N LEU A 244 -8.87 11.50 6.47
CA LEU A 244 -7.47 11.78 6.17
C LEU A 244 -6.67 11.76 7.45
N LEU A 245 -5.69 10.86 7.55
CA LEU A 245 -4.75 10.77 8.66
C LEU A 245 -3.35 11.02 8.13
N ARG A 246 -2.74 12.13 8.52
CA ARG A 246 -1.42 12.49 8.04
C ARG A 246 -1.39 12.48 6.50
N ALA A 247 -2.19 13.32 5.88
CA ALA A 247 -2.24 13.55 4.44
C ALA A 247 -1.72 14.94 4.08
N LYS A 248 -1.09 15.08 2.93
CA LYS A 248 -0.53 16.34 2.42
C LYS A 248 -0.78 16.46 0.93
N ASN A 249 -0.87 17.70 0.42
CA ASN A 249 -1.15 17.99 -0.99
C ASN A 249 -2.41 17.27 -1.48
N VAL A 250 -3.52 17.46 -0.73
CA VAL A 250 -4.82 16.88 -1.03
C VAL A 250 -5.66 17.85 -1.86
N VAL A 251 -6.22 17.37 -2.96
CA VAL A 251 -7.11 18.12 -3.86
C VAL A 251 -8.42 17.37 -4.02
N ILE A 252 -9.54 17.99 -3.64
CA ILE A 252 -10.90 17.44 -3.81
C ILE A 252 -11.69 18.49 -4.59
N GLU A 253 -11.94 18.27 -5.87
CA GLU A 253 -12.53 19.29 -6.73
C GLU A 253 -13.42 18.72 -7.84
N ASN A 254 -14.36 19.53 -8.33
CA ASN A 254 -15.20 19.23 -9.50
C ASN A 254 -15.94 17.88 -9.40
N ASN A 255 -16.37 17.50 -8.17
CA ASN A 255 -17.11 16.27 -7.92
C ASN A 255 -18.60 16.54 -7.77
N GLU A 256 -19.43 15.57 -8.12
CA GLU A 256 -20.88 15.57 -7.91
C GLU A 256 -21.22 14.66 -6.72
N PHE A 257 -21.91 15.19 -5.70
CA PHE A 257 -22.48 14.42 -4.58
C PHE A 257 -23.99 14.55 -4.60
N SER A 258 -24.72 13.45 -4.77
CA SER A 258 -26.20 13.48 -4.92
C SER A 258 -26.92 14.04 -3.68
N ASP A 259 -26.31 13.91 -2.50
CA ASP A 259 -26.83 14.42 -1.22
C ASP A 259 -26.15 15.73 -0.77
N GLY A 260 -25.26 16.28 -1.60
CA GLY A 260 -24.50 17.50 -1.30
C GLY A 260 -23.39 17.34 -0.24
N ASP A 261 -23.15 16.11 0.27
CA ASP A 261 -22.17 15.87 1.32
C ASP A 261 -20.77 15.56 0.74
N ALA A 262 -19.82 16.45 0.97
CA ALA A 262 -18.40 16.32 0.66
C ALA A 262 -17.55 16.35 1.94
N SER A 263 -18.04 15.79 3.04
CA SER A 263 -17.44 15.89 4.36
C SER A 263 -16.04 15.29 4.43
N VAL A 264 -15.12 16.01 5.07
CA VAL A 264 -13.73 15.62 5.30
C VAL A 264 -13.46 15.61 6.79
N SER A 265 -12.80 14.58 7.30
CA SER A 265 -12.17 14.59 8.63
C SER A 265 -10.65 14.47 8.48
N GLU A 266 -9.91 15.34 9.16
CA GLU A 266 -8.46 15.35 9.18
C GLU A 266 -7.96 15.11 10.61
N GLU A 267 -6.98 14.19 10.79
CA GLU A 267 -6.36 13.84 12.08
C GLU A 267 -4.82 13.85 11.99
#